data_10f22d9990e396ee41d327deed3fa87a
#
_entry.id   10f22d9990e396ee41d327deed3fa87a
#
_cell.length_a   1.000
_cell.length_b   1.000
_cell.length_c   1.000
_cell.angle_alpha   90.00
_cell.angle_beta   90.00
_cell.angle_gamma   90.00
#
_symmetry.space_group_name_H-M   'P 1'
#
loop_
_entity.id
_entity.type
_entity.pdbx_description
1 polymer ?
#
loop_
_entity_poly.entity_id
_entity_poly.type
_entity_poly.pdbx_seq_one_letter_code
_entity_poly.pdbx_strand_id
1 'polypeptide(L)'
;MKRYLLAIVLLLPFILQAKVAVEKPRSKQPTAFAIVVDQATYDKTAPQIHAYRDVLEADGLSTYILRDNWQTPEQVREQLIALMRKTAKRSPLEGVVFVGDIPIAMVRNAQHLTTAFKMDEDNFPMIQSSVPSDRYYDCPDLQFELIARDTTDRLLSYFNLACDSPQRLDPAFYSGRIRYPEQLGGDKYEGIARYLEKVVAERGKVDQLDNLVTYAGDGYNSDCLVCWMDERVAIDENFPLTDTRKAGNLRQLNFRMDDYMKYRVFDELVR
;
A
#
# COMPACT_ATOMS: atom_id res chain seq x y z
N MET A 1 -47.46 -21.12 48.22
CA MET A 1 -46.85 -20.13 47.35
C MET A 1 -45.71 -20.74 46.57
N LYS A 2 -45.91 -21.05 45.29
CA LYS A 2 -44.86 -21.64 44.40
C LYS A 2 -44.06 -20.48 43.79
N ARG A 3 -42.74 -20.42 44.10
CA ARG A 3 -41.80 -19.47 43.47
C ARG A 3 -41.33 -20.07 42.15
N TYR A 4 -41.68 -19.43 41.04
CA TYR A 4 -41.13 -19.75 39.73
C TYR A 4 -39.81 -19.00 39.58
N LEU A 5 -38.69 -19.70 39.48
CA LEU A 5 -37.38 -19.16 39.12
C LEU A 5 -37.34 -19.01 37.59
N LEU A 6 -37.39 -17.78 37.13
CA LEU A 6 -37.24 -17.48 35.70
C LEU A 6 -35.73 -17.48 35.37
N ALA A 7 -35.23 -18.52 34.72
CA ALA A 7 -33.87 -18.55 34.21
C ALA A 7 -33.81 -17.77 32.91
N ILE A 8 -33.23 -16.58 32.96
CA ILE A 8 -32.90 -15.78 31.75
C ILE A 8 -31.64 -16.39 31.16
N VAL A 9 -31.77 -17.16 30.08
CA VAL A 9 -30.65 -17.62 29.26
C VAL A 9 -30.22 -16.43 28.39
N LEU A 10 -29.13 -15.75 28.74
CA LEU A 10 -28.46 -14.77 27.92
C LEU A 10 -27.81 -15.49 26.74
N LEU A 11 -28.50 -15.50 25.60
CA LEU A 11 -27.93 -15.82 24.29
C LEU A 11 -26.97 -14.70 23.88
N LEU A 12 -25.70 -14.84 24.30
CA LEU A 12 -24.62 -14.06 23.70
C LEU A 12 -24.49 -14.52 22.23
N PRO A 13 -24.62 -13.61 21.27
CA PRO A 13 -24.32 -13.97 19.88
C PRO A 13 -22.84 -14.32 19.82
N PHE A 14 -22.54 -15.61 19.64
CA PHE A 14 -21.23 -16.03 19.18
C PHE A 14 -21.05 -15.40 17.77
N ILE A 15 -20.41 -14.26 17.70
CA ILE A 15 -19.88 -13.74 16.43
C ILE A 15 -18.76 -14.70 16.08
N LEU A 16 -19.07 -15.68 15.22
CA LEU A 16 -18.07 -16.54 14.60
C LEU A 16 -17.21 -15.61 13.72
N GLN A 17 -16.14 -15.11 14.28
CA GLN A 17 -15.16 -14.34 13.52
C GLN A 17 -14.55 -15.32 12.52
N ALA A 18 -14.91 -15.18 11.24
CA ALA A 18 -14.37 -16.01 10.17
C ALA A 18 -12.84 -15.91 10.24
N LYS A 19 -12.20 -17.07 10.36
CA LYS A 19 -10.75 -17.11 10.43
C LYS A 19 -10.15 -16.76 9.09
N VAL A 20 -9.27 -15.77 9.06
CA VAL A 20 -8.50 -15.39 7.85
C VAL A 20 -7.90 -16.65 7.21
N ALA A 21 -8.17 -16.83 5.92
CA ALA A 21 -7.61 -17.92 5.17
C ALA A 21 -6.17 -17.55 4.76
N VAL A 22 -5.22 -18.41 5.13
CA VAL A 22 -3.79 -18.19 4.87
C VAL A 22 -3.26 -19.34 4.03
N GLU A 23 -2.88 -19.05 2.80
CA GLU A 23 -2.10 -19.96 1.98
C GLU A 23 -0.61 -19.77 2.27
N LYS A 24 0.08 -20.88 2.51
CA LYS A 24 1.51 -20.87 2.81
C LYS A 24 2.34 -20.84 1.53
N PRO A 25 3.57 -20.35 1.59
CA PRO A 25 4.53 -20.48 0.49
C PRO A 25 4.68 -21.90 0.02
N ARG A 26 4.87 -22.09 -1.28
CA ARG A 26 5.25 -23.39 -1.88
C ARG A 26 6.73 -23.67 -1.70
N SER A 27 7.56 -22.63 -1.68
CA SER A 27 9.01 -22.70 -1.49
C SER A 27 9.45 -21.95 -0.22
N LYS A 28 10.57 -22.40 0.37
CA LYS A 28 11.20 -21.69 1.49
C LYS A 28 12.32 -20.83 0.96
N GLN A 29 12.21 -19.54 1.19
CA GLN A 29 13.16 -18.53 0.75
C GLN A 29 13.71 -17.75 1.96
N PRO A 30 14.82 -17.00 1.80
CA PRO A 30 15.43 -16.23 2.89
C PRO A 30 14.51 -15.21 3.52
N THR A 31 13.67 -14.54 2.72
CA THR A 31 12.71 -13.53 3.16
C THR A 31 11.29 -13.93 2.78
N ALA A 32 10.30 -13.33 3.44
CA ALA A 32 8.89 -13.57 3.19
C ALA A 32 8.22 -12.34 2.56
N PHE A 33 7.18 -12.62 1.80
CA PHE A 33 6.29 -11.62 1.22
C PHE A 33 4.82 -11.99 1.49
N ALA A 34 3.95 -10.98 1.57
CA ALA A 34 2.53 -11.23 1.76
C ALA A 34 1.69 -10.58 0.64
N ILE A 35 0.80 -11.35 0.05
CA ILE A 35 -0.29 -10.87 -0.79
C ILE A 35 -1.54 -10.85 0.10
N VAL A 36 -2.03 -9.67 0.42
CA VAL A 36 -3.29 -9.48 1.14
C VAL A 36 -4.37 -9.15 0.12
N VAL A 37 -5.38 -9.98 0.04
CA VAL A 37 -6.44 -9.84 -0.98
C VAL A 37 -7.82 -9.96 -0.35
N ASP A 38 -8.80 -9.20 -0.84
CA ASP A 38 -10.19 -9.40 -0.44
C ASP A 38 -10.78 -10.66 -1.12
N GLN A 39 -11.73 -11.30 -0.44
CA GLN A 39 -12.29 -12.58 -0.88
C GLN A 39 -12.91 -12.48 -2.28
N ALA A 40 -13.63 -11.41 -2.58
CA ALA A 40 -14.30 -11.26 -3.88
C ALA A 40 -13.29 -11.11 -5.03
N THR A 41 -12.23 -10.35 -4.82
CA THR A 41 -11.12 -10.21 -5.78
C THR A 41 -10.41 -11.56 -5.96
N TYR A 42 -10.12 -12.25 -4.84
CA TYR A 42 -9.50 -13.57 -4.93
C TYR A 42 -10.34 -14.56 -5.73
N ASP A 43 -11.64 -14.65 -5.47
CA ASP A 43 -12.53 -15.59 -6.17
C ASP A 43 -12.58 -15.36 -7.69
N LYS A 44 -12.34 -14.14 -8.13
CA LYS A 44 -12.35 -13.76 -9.55
C LYS A 44 -10.98 -13.80 -10.22
N THR A 45 -9.90 -13.72 -9.45
CA THR A 45 -8.52 -13.56 -9.99
C THR A 45 -7.53 -14.56 -9.39
N ALA A 46 -8.00 -15.66 -8.77
CA ALA A 46 -7.13 -16.62 -8.11
C ALA A 46 -6.00 -17.17 -9.02
N PRO A 47 -6.24 -17.51 -10.30
CA PRO A 47 -5.16 -17.95 -11.19
C PRO A 47 -4.04 -16.93 -11.34
N GLN A 48 -4.38 -15.65 -11.50
CA GLN A 48 -3.43 -14.55 -11.65
C GLN A 48 -2.67 -14.26 -10.35
N ILE A 49 -3.36 -14.32 -9.20
CA ILE A 49 -2.73 -14.18 -7.89
C ILE A 49 -1.74 -15.33 -7.64
N HIS A 50 -2.09 -16.55 -8.01
CA HIS A 50 -1.18 -17.68 -7.88
C HIS A 50 0.02 -17.56 -8.83
N ALA A 51 -0.18 -17.13 -10.07
CA ALA A 51 0.92 -16.87 -11.00
C ALA A 51 1.85 -15.76 -10.47
N TYR A 52 1.28 -14.71 -9.90
CA TYR A 52 2.05 -13.64 -9.27
C TYR A 52 2.84 -14.14 -8.05
N ARG A 53 2.23 -14.96 -7.18
CA ARG A 53 2.97 -15.63 -6.11
C ARG A 53 4.15 -16.44 -6.65
N ASP A 54 3.93 -17.22 -7.70
CA ASP A 54 4.95 -18.13 -8.23
C ASP A 54 6.17 -17.36 -8.78
N VAL A 55 5.99 -16.21 -9.41
CA VAL A 55 7.11 -15.35 -9.83
C VAL A 55 7.81 -14.66 -8.65
N LEU A 56 7.07 -14.27 -7.60
CA LEU A 56 7.66 -13.74 -6.36
C LEU A 56 8.53 -14.82 -5.66
N GLU A 57 8.08 -16.06 -5.65
CA GLU A 57 8.85 -17.17 -5.09
C GLU A 57 10.08 -17.50 -5.94
N ALA A 58 9.99 -17.34 -7.25
CA ALA A 58 11.16 -17.46 -8.14
C ALA A 58 12.20 -16.36 -7.90
N ASP A 59 11.75 -15.17 -7.46
CA ASP A 59 12.63 -14.06 -7.08
C ASP A 59 13.20 -14.17 -5.65
N GLY A 60 12.93 -15.28 -4.95
CA GLY A 60 13.50 -15.53 -3.63
C GLY A 60 12.64 -15.08 -2.44
N LEU A 61 11.32 -14.90 -2.63
CA LEU A 61 10.39 -14.46 -1.59
C LEU A 61 9.43 -15.59 -1.19
N SER A 62 9.47 -16.07 0.05
CA SER A 62 8.46 -17.01 0.59
C SER A 62 7.11 -16.33 0.65
N THR A 63 6.22 -16.54 -0.33
CA THR A 63 5.02 -15.72 -0.50
C THR A 63 3.79 -16.33 0.14
N TYR A 64 3.23 -15.62 1.11
CA TYR A 64 1.96 -15.94 1.77
C TYR A 64 0.81 -15.24 1.05
N ILE A 65 -0.36 -15.88 0.93
CA ILE A 65 -1.60 -15.25 0.50
C ILE A 65 -2.55 -15.21 1.70
N LEU A 66 -2.94 -14.01 2.11
CA LEU A 66 -3.91 -13.76 3.17
C LEU A 66 -5.21 -13.27 2.53
N ARG A 67 -6.30 -14.00 2.71
CA ARG A 67 -7.60 -13.63 2.14
C ARG A 67 -8.70 -13.65 3.19
N ASP A 68 -9.54 -12.64 3.13
CA ASP A 68 -10.74 -12.52 3.97
C ASP A 68 -11.69 -11.46 3.38
N ASN A 69 -12.88 -11.38 3.95
CA ASN A 69 -13.78 -10.24 3.78
C ASN A 69 -13.37 -9.11 4.74
N TRP A 70 -12.26 -8.46 4.44
CA TRP A 70 -11.68 -7.42 5.27
C TRP A 70 -12.67 -6.29 5.55
N GLN A 71 -13.00 -6.06 6.82
CA GLN A 71 -13.95 -5.03 7.22
C GLN A 71 -13.26 -3.76 7.74
N THR A 72 -12.08 -3.91 8.34
CA THR A 72 -11.41 -2.80 9.01
C THR A 72 -9.89 -2.85 8.83
N PRO A 73 -9.22 -1.68 8.85
CA PRO A 73 -7.75 -1.64 8.81
C PRO A 73 -7.10 -2.42 9.95
N GLU A 74 -7.71 -2.42 11.14
CA GLU A 74 -7.18 -3.12 12.32
C GLU A 74 -7.07 -4.63 12.07
N GLN A 75 -8.08 -5.23 11.44
CA GLN A 75 -8.06 -6.67 11.11
C GLN A 75 -6.87 -7.01 10.21
N VAL A 76 -6.63 -6.22 9.18
CA VAL A 76 -5.49 -6.41 8.27
C VAL A 76 -4.17 -6.26 9.02
N ARG A 77 -4.05 -5.18 9.81
CA ARG A 77 -2.84 -4.88 10.59
C ARG A 77 -2.49 -5.99 11.58
N GLU A 78 -3.48 -6.50 12.32
CA GLU A 78 -3.29 -7.61 13.25
C GLU A 78 -2.74 -8.87 12.57
N GLN A 79 -3.26 -9.21 11.39
CA GLN A 79 -2.78 -10.36 10.63
C GLN A 79 -1.36 -10.17 10.11
N LEU A 80 -1.02 -8.97 9.66
CA LEU A 80 0.34 -8.65 9.21
C LEU A 80 1.35 -8.71 10.37
N ILE A 81 1.02 -8.14 11.52
CA ILE A 81 1.86 -8.21 12.73
C ILE A 81 2.02 -9.67 13.18
N ALA A 82 0.94 -10.47 13.16
CA ALA A 82 1.01 -11.88 13.50
C ALA A 82 1.92 -12.66 12.52
N LEU A 83 1.81 -12.39 11.22
CA LEU A 83 2.67 -12.98 10.20
C LEU A 83 4.13 -12.55 10.38
N MET A 84 4.39 -11.28 10.57
CA MET A 84 5.73 -10.72 10.82
C MET A 84 6.41 -11.42 12.01
N ARG A 85 5.70 -11.53 13.14
CA ARG A 85 6.22 -12.22 14.34
C ARG A 85 6.49 -13.70 14.09
N LYS A 86 5.62 -14.37 13.35
CA LYS A 86 5.76 -15.80 13.01
C LYS A 86 6.95 -16.07 12.10
N THR A 87 7.24 -15.17 11.17
CA THR A 87 8.29 -15.33 10.16
C THR A 87 9.66 -14.82 10.61
N ALA A 88 9.70 -13.92 11.61
CA ALA A 88 10.88 -13.15 12.04
C ALA A 88 12.21 -13.93 12.16
N LYS A 89 12.15 -15.19 12.64
CA LYS A 89 13.37 -15.98 12.91
C LYS A 89 13.90 -16.75 11.70
N ARG A 90 13.08 -17.02 10.70
CA ARG A 90 13.43 -17.95 9.61
C ARG A 90 13.41 -17.29 8.22
N SER A 91 12.46 -16.43 8.01
CA SER A 91 12.20 -15.77 6.74
C SER A 91 11.44 -14.47 7.07
N PRO A 92 12.14 -13.43 7.57
CA PRO A 92 11.48 -12.19 7.99
C PRO A 92 10.63 -11.60 6.87
N LEU A 93 9.49 -11.03 7.24
CA LEU A 93 8.60 -10.36 6.30
C LEU A 93 9.30 -9.13 5.73
N GLU A 94 9.52 -9.11 4.43
CA GLU A 94 10.21 -8.03 3.70
C GLU A 94 9.23 -7.05 3.07
N GLY A 95 8.09 -7.55 2.59
CA GLY A 95 7.12 -6.71 1.89
C GLY A 95 5.70 -7.27 1.88
N VAL A 96 4.76 -6.39 1.54
CA VAL A 96 3.35 -6.71 1.38
C VAL A 96 2.76 -6.00 0.17
N VAL A 97 1.82 -6.65 -0.50
CA VAL A 97 0.96 -6.01 -1.50
C VAL A 97 -0.50 -6.20 -1.12
N PHE A 98 -1.27 -5.12 -1.17
CA PHE A 98 -2.70 -5.10 -0.96
C PHE A 98 -3.40 -5.16 -2.31
N VAL A 99 -4.19 -6.20 -2.57
CA VAL A 99 -4.84 -6.43 -3.86
C VAL A 99 -6.35 -6.32 -3.72
N GLY A 100 -6.97 -5.44 -4.52
CA GLY A 100 -8.42 -5.22 -4.50
C GLY A 100 -8.90 -4.29 -3.40
N ASP A 101 -10.04 -4.61 -2.80
CA ASP A 101 -10.73 -3.76 -1.82
C ASP A 101 -10.22 -4.01 -0.39
N ILE A 102 -8.99 -3.61 -0.14
CA ILE A 102 -8.40 -3.66 1.20
C ILE A 102 -8.64 -2.34 1.93
N PRO A 103 -9.12 -2.36 3.19
CA PRO A 103 -9.36 -1.17 3.98
C PRO A 103 -8.19 -0.16 3.94
N ILE A 104 -8.51 1.11 4.06
CA ILE A 104 -7.56 2.23 3.95
C ILE A 104 -7.59 3.02 5.26
N ALA A 105 -6.44 3.17 5.87
CA ALA A 105 -6.27 4.07 6.99
C ALA A 105 -6.05 5.50 6.49
N MET A 106 -6.95 6.40 6.86
CA MET A 106 -6.86 7.84 6.64
C MET A 106 -6.29 8.47 7.91
N VAL A 107 -5.09 9.03 7.83
CA VAL A 107 -4.34 9.46 9.03
C VAL A 107 -4.33 10.97 9.17
N ARG A 108 -4.68 11.46 10.37
CA ARG A 108 -4.54 12.85 10.83
C ARG A 108 -3.43 12.95 11.87
N ASN A 109 -3.06 14.16 12.23
CA ASN A 109 -2.02 14.48 13.23
C ASN A 109 -0.66 13.79 12.98
N ALA A 110 -0.50 13.18 11.83
CA ALA A 110 0.71 12.48 11.43
C ALA A 110 1.18 12.90 10.03
N GLN A 111 0.71 14.02 9.52
CA GLN A 111 1.08 14.49 8.18
C GLN A 111 2.59 14.73 8.05
N HIS A 112 3.29 15.04 9.15
CA HIS A 112 4.74 15.13 9.20
C HIS A 112 5.47 13.79 8.96
N LEU A 113 4.76 12.67 9.08
CA LEU A 113 5.26 11.32 8.79
C LEU A 113 4.91 10.85 7.38
N THR A 114 4.34 11.71 6.55
CA THR A 114 3.93 11.40 5.19
C THR A 114 4.57 12.37 4.22
N THR A 115 4.61 12.02 2.95
CA THR A 115 5.01 12.93 1.86
C THR A 115 3.82 13.76 1.35
N ALA A 116 2.65 13.60 1.95
CA ALA A 116 1.43 14.28 1.54
C ALA A 116 1.44 15.77 1.92
N PHE A 117 0.66 16.55 1.20
CA PHE A 117 0.43 17.95 1.49
C PHE A 117 -0.22 18.11 2.87
N LYS A 118 0.32 19.02 3.69
CA LYS A 118 -0.19 19.29 5.02
C LYS A 118 -1.34 20.28 4.97
N MET A 119 -2.50 19.86 5.46
CA MET A 119 -3.66 20.72 5.67
C MET A 119 -3.73 21.15 7.14
N ASP A 120 -4.23 22.34 7.39
CA ASP A 120 -4.54 22.81 8.75
C ASP A 120 -5.74 22.01 9.29
N GLU A 121 -5.48 21.17 10.26
CA GLU A 121 -6.49 20.24 10.81
C GLU A 121 -7.54 20.94 11.66
N ASP A 122 -7.26 22.16 12.16
CA ASP A 122 -8.21 22.96 12.93
C ASP A 122 -9.21 23.68 12.00
N ASN A 123 -8.76 24.06 10.81
CA ASN A 123 -9.58 24.80 9.84
C ASN A 123 -10.24 23.92 8.78
N PHE A 124 -9.77 22.67 8.57
CA PHE A 124 -10.31 21.77 7.55
C PHE A 124 -10.99 20.54 8.16
N PRO A 125 -12.15 20.14 7.61
CA PRO A 125 -12.83 18.92 8.05
C PRO A 125 -11.93 17.69 7.97
N MET A 126 -12.21 16.72 8.83
CA MET A 126 -11.46 15.46 8.92
C MET A 126 -11.23 14.78 7.55
N ILE A 127 -12.24 14.75 6.68
CA ILE A 127 -12.12 14.16 5.33
C ILE A 127 -11.07 14.89 4.49
N GLN A 128 -10.96 16.21 4.61
CA GLN A 128 -10.03 17.02 3.81
C GLN A 128 -8.62 17.05 4.39
N SER A 129 -8.49 16.95 5.71
CA SER A 129 -7.21 17.01 6.41
C SER A 129 -6.55 15.65 6.66
N SER A 130 -7.24 14.55 6.33
CA SER A 130 -6.69 13.20 6.45
C SER A 130 -6.05 12.73 5.15
N VAL A 131 -4.97 11.95 5.26
CA VAL A 131 -4.27 11.38 4.12
C VAL A 131 -4.28 9.85 4.19
N PRO A 132 -4.47 9.14 3.05
CA PRO A 132 -4.34 7.70 3.03
C PRO A 132 -2.88 7.32 3.29
N SER A 133 -2.64 6.41 4.23
CA SER A 133 -1.28 6.03 4.58
C SER A 133 -1.15 4.56 4.94
N ASP A 134 -0.34 3.83 4.17
CA ASP A 134 -0.01 2.44 4.47
C ASP A 134 1.03 2.32 5.59
N ARG A 135 1.56 3.45 6.11
CA ARG A 135 2.36 3.47 7.36
C ARG A 135 1.57 2.91 8.54
N TYR A 136 0.26 2.94 8.48
CA TYR A 136 -0.61 2.26 9.43
C TYR A 136 -0.35 0.75 9.50
N TYR A 137 0.02 0.12 8.39
CA TYR A 137 0.25 -1.31 8.28
C TYR A 137 1.71 -1.69 8.47
N ASP A 138 2.62 -0.97 7.83
CA ASP A 138 4.02 -1.34 7.71
C ASP A 138 4.94 -0.76 8.80
N CYS A 139 4.42 0.18 9.61
CA CYS A 139 5.09 0.70 10.81
C CYS A 139 4.38 0.15 12.07
N PRO A 140 4.67 -1.08 12.52
CA PRO A 140 3.95 -1.73 13.61
C PRO A 140 4.11 -1.03 14.96
N ASP A 141 5.16 -0.24 15.15
CA ASP A 141 5.44 0.47 16.40
C ASP A 141 4.60 1.75 16.55
N LEU A 142 4.05 2.30 15.45
CA LEU A 142 3.17 3.45 15.52
C LEU A 142 1.83 3.06 16.17
N GLN A 143 1.33 3.96 17.03
CA GLN A 143 0.06 3.79 17.73
C GLN A 143 -0.97 4.77 17.15
N PHE A 144 -2.15 4.26 16.87
CA PHE A 144 -3.21 5.03 16.22
C PHE A 144 -4.51 4.93 17.01
N GLU A 145 -5.22 6.03 17.08
CA GLU A 145 -6.54 6.13 17.71
C GLU A 145 -7.60 6.28 16.63
N LEU A 146 -8.61 5.39 16.64
CA LEU A 146 -9.71 5.47 15.70
C LEU A 146 -10.57 6.70 16.02
N ILE A 147 -10.76 7.58 15.03
CA ILE A 147 -11.65 8.73 15.11
C ILE A 147 -13.06 8.33 14.63
N ALA A 148 -13.13 7.80 13.41
CA ALA A 148 -14.39 7.45 12.78
C ALA A 148 -14.18 6.45 11.65
N ARG A 149 -15.27 5.78 11.25
CA ARG A 149 -15.35 5.05 9.99
C ARG A 149 -16.19 5.86 9.02
N ASP A 150 -15.78 5.84 7.74
CA ASP A 150 -16.57 6.52 6.72
C ASP A 150 -17.92 5.82 6.54
N THR A 151 -18.97 6.60 6.36
CA THR A 151 -20.34 6.10 6.19
C THR A 151 -20.73 5.90 4.74
N THR A 152 -19.95 6.46 3.80
CA THR A 152 -20.17 6.40 2.35
C THR A 152 -19.20 5.45 1.66
N ASP A 153 -17.94 5.44 2.05
CA ASP A 153 -16.96 4.48 1.58
C ASP A 153 -16.51 3.57 2.75
N ARG A 154 -17.03 2.35 2.77
CA ARG A 154 -16.73 1.36 3.81
C ARG A 154 -15.24 1.01 3.95
N LEU A 155 -14.43 1.33 2.95
CA LEU A 155 -13.00 1.05 2.99
C LEU A 155 -12.23 2.07 3.82
N LEU A 156 -12.77 3.26 4.04
CA LEU A 156 -12.08 4.34 4.73
C LEU A 156 -12.33 4.31 6.24
N SER A 157 -11.27 4.43 6.99
CA SER A 157 -11.31 4.63 8.45
C SER A 157 -10.30 5.69 8.84
N TYR A 158 -10.72 6.64 9.68
CA TYR A 158 -9.94 7.81 10.08
C TYR A 158 -9.28 7.59 11.42
N PHE A 159 -8.01 7.89 11.49
CA PHE A 159 -7.18 7.71 12.67
C PHE A 159 -6.36 8.96 12.99
N ASN A 160 -6.15 9.22 14.26
CA ASN A 160 -5.06 10.08 14.73
C ASN A 160 -3.83 9.23 15.06
N LEU A 161 -2.64 9.78 14.84
CA LEU A 161 -1.46 9.26 15.50
C LEU A 161 -1.57 9.60 16.99
N ALA A 162 -1.44 8.59 17.87
CA ALA A 162 -1.50 8.80 19.31
C ALA A 162 -0.36 9.70 19.79
N CYS A 163 -0.61 10.54 20.79
CA CYS A 163 0.37 11.51 21.28
C CYS A 163 1.66 10.87 21.84
N ASP A 164 1.55 9.65 22.36
CA ASP A 164 2.66 8.86 22.91
C ASP A 164 3.29 7.92 21.88
N SER A 165 2.79 7.92 20.64
CA SER A 165 3.37 7.15 19.55
C SER A 165 4.77 7.67 19.18
N PRO A 166 5.68 6.81 18.71
CA PRO A 166 6.89 7.27 18.04
C PRO A 166 6.60 8.29 16.96
N GLN A 167 7.39 9.37 16.92
CA GLN A 167 7.22 10.47 15.96
C GLN A 167 8.16 10.33 14.74
N ARG A 168 8.55 9.10 14.42
CA ARG A 168 9.42 8.78 13.29
C ARG A 168 8.87 7.58 12.52
N LEU A 169 9.16 7.52 11.24
CA LEU A 169 8.88 6.35 10.41
C LEU A 169 10.01 5.33 10.55
N ASP A 170 9.63 4.09 10.85
CA ASP A 170 10.53 2.94 10.89
C ASP A 170 9.78 1.72 10.31
N PRO A 171 9.61 1.67 8.98
CA PRO A 171 8.87 0.60 8.34
C PRO A 171 9.55 -0.75 8.54
N ALA A 172 8.83 -1.73 9.08
CA ALA A 172 9.32 -3.08 9.27
C ALA A 172 9.35 -3.89 7.96
N PHE A 173 8.58 -3.46 6.96
CA PHE A 173 8.50 -4.04 5.61
C PHE A 173 7.99 -2.98 4.64
N TYR A 174 8.26 -3.14 3.35
CA TYR A 174 7.69 -2.25 2.34
C TYR A 174 6.26 -2.66 1.97
N SER A 175 5.45 -1.71 1.49
CA SER A 175 4.05 -1.95 1.11
C SER A 175 3.71 -1.32 -0.23
N GLY A 176 2.71 -1.89 -0.91
CA GLY A 176 2.16 -1.36 -2.14
C GLY A 176 0.72 -1.81 -2.35
N ARG A 177 -0.02 -1.13 -3.26
CA ARG A 177 -1.42 -1.43 -3.55
C ARG A 177 -1.65 -1.69 -5.04
N ILE A 178 -2.48 -2.69 -5.33
CA ILE A 178 -3.05 -2.98 -6.65
C ILE A 178 -4.56 -2.81 -6.51
N ARG A 179 -5.04 -1.62 -6.83
CA ARG A 179 -6.47 -1.29 -6.81
C ARG A 179 -6.87 -0.75 -8.17
N TYR A 180 -8.00 -1.22 -8.69
CA TYR A 180 -8.53 -0.71 -9.95
C TYR A 180 -9.20 0.65 -9.74
N PRO A 181 -8.83 1.70 -10.51
CA PRO A 181 -9.45 3.01 -10.40
C PRO A 181 -10.87 2.98 -10.97
N GLU A 182 -11.87 3.32 -10.16
CA GLU A 182 -13.28 3.33 -10.57
C GLU A 182 -13.56 4.27 -11.75
N GLN A 183 -12.76 5.34 -11.87
CA GLN A 183 -12.86 6.33 -12.95
C GLN A 183 -12.59 5.75 -14.34
N LEU A 184 -11.91 4.62 -14.42
CA LEU A 184 -11.64 3.97 -15.70
C LEU A 184 -12.87 3.21 -16.24
N GLY A 185 -13.90 2.99 -15.41
CA GLY A 185 -15.06 2.17 -15.77
C GLY A 185 -14.69 0.71 -16.08
N GLY A 186 -15.67 -0.09 -16.45
CA GLY A 186 -15.47 -1.51 -16.76
C GLY A 186 -15.42 -2.41 -15.51
N ASP A 187 -14.97 -3.66 -15.71
CA ASP A 187 -14.88 -4.65 -14.63
C ASP A 187 -13.54 -4.52 -13.89
N LYS A 188 -13.60 -4.18 -12.61
CA LYS A 188 -12.42 -4.05 -11.76
C LYS A 188 -11.61 -5.33 -11.63
N TYR A 189 -12.26 -6.49 -11.64
CA TYR A 189 -11.57 -7.78 -11.51
C TYR A 189 -10.79 -8.12 -12.78
N GLU A 190 -11.36 -7.84 -13.96
CA GLU A 190 -10.62 -7.94 -15.21
C GLU A 190 -9.42 -6.97 -15.24
N GLY A 191 -9.61 -5.74 -14.75
CA GLY A 191 -8.53 -4.76 -14.67
C GLY A 191 -7.38 -5.24 -13.78
N ILE A 192 -7.69 -5.78 -12.61
CA ILE A 192 -6.70 -6.35 -11.68
C ILE A 192 -6.04 -7.59 -12.31
N ALA A 193 -6.80 -8.49 -12.92
CA ALA A 193 -6.28 -9.68 -13.57
C ALA A 193 -5.26 -9.32 -14.67
N ARG A 194 -5.61 -8.41 -15.58
CA ARG A 194 -4.70 -7.93 -16.64
C ARG A 194 -3.44 -7.27 -16.10
N TYR A 195 -3.56 -6.51 -15.00
CA TYR A 195 -2.40 -5.91 -14.36
C TYR A 195 -1.46 -6.97 -13.77
N LEU A 196 -2.00 -7.98 -13.09
CA LEU A 196 -1.21 -9.09 -12.55
C LEU A 196 -0.55 -9.91 -13.66
N GLU A 197 -1.26 -10.18 -14.77
CA GLU A 197 -0.70 -10.85 -15.95
C GLU A 197 0.48 -10.05 -16.54
N LYS A 198 0.33 -8.72 -16.67
CA LYS A 198 1.41 -7.82 -17.09
C LYS A 198 2.61 -7.94 -16.15
N VAL A 199 2.41 -7.86 -14.84
CA VAL A 199 3.48 -7.96 -13.84
C VAL A 199 4.22 -9.30 -13.97
N VAL A 200 3.49 -10.40 -14.12
CA VAL A 200 4.06 -11.74 -14.32
C VAL A 200 4.87 -11.81 -15.61
N ALA A 201 4.35 -11.26 -16.71
CA ALA A 201 5.03 -11.26 -17.99
C ALA A 201 6.31 -10.41 -18.01
N GLU A 202 6.31 -9.28 -17.29
CA GLU A 202 7.45 -8.37 -17.25
C GLU A 202 8.55 -8.82 -16.29
N ARG A 203 8.21 -9.53 -15.22
CA ARG A 203 9.13 -9.83 -14.13
C ARG A 203 10.29 -10.76 -14.51
N GLY A 204 10.15 -11.55 -15.56
CA GLY A 204 11.24 -12.40 -16.09
C GLY A 204 12.10 -11.72 -17.15
N LYS A 205 11.80 -10.48 -17.53
CA LYS A 205 12.54 -9.74 -18.55
C LYS A 205 13.70 -8.99 -17.92
N VAL A 206 14.85 -9.09 -18.56
CA VAL A 206 16.01 -8.24 -18.24
C VAL A 206 15.84 -6.96 -19.06
N ASP A 207 15.13 -5.99 -18.51
CA ASP A 207 15.07 -4.67 -19.12
C ASP A 207 16.29 -3.85 -18.74
N GLN A 208 16.95 -3.30 -19.74
CA GLN A 208 17.95 -2.27 -19.49
C GLN A 208 17.19 -0.98 -19.15
N LEU A 209 17.44 -0.44 -17.95
CA LEU A 209 16.98 0.89 -17.59
C LEU A 209 17.69 1.91 -18.49
N ASP A 210 17.02 2.32 -19.56
CA ASP A 210 17.53 3.30 -20.51
C ASP A 210 16.98 4.70 -20.26
N ASN A 211 15.86 4.83 -19.52
CA ASN A 211 15.23 6.09 -19.20
C ASN A 211 15.02 6.27 -17.68
N LEU A 212 15.46 7.40 -17.14
CA LEU A 212 15.08 7.91 -15.84
C LEU A 212 14.18 9.12 -16.03
N VAL A 213 12.91 9.00 -15.68
CA VAL A 213 11.95 10.09 -15.79
C VAL A 213 11.74 10.70 -14.42
N THR A 214 11.96 12.00 -14.30
CA THR A 214 11.64 12.77 -13.10
C THR A 214 10.60 13.83 -13.45
N TYR A 215 9.61 13.96 -12.58
CA TYR A 215 8.58 14.98 -12.70
C TYR A 215 8.46 15.73 -11.37
N ALA A 216 8.68 17.04 -11.40
CA ALA A 216 8.46 17.92 -10.26
C ALA A 216 7.29 18.84 -10.58
N GLY A 217 6.20 18.73 -9.82
CA GLY A 217 5.07 19.65 -9.91
C GLY A 217 5.48 21.04 -9.46
N ASP A 218 4.92 22.05 -10.09
CA ASP A 218 5.11 23.45 -9.74
C ASP A 218 4.22 23.83 -8.57
N GLY A 219 4.40 23.28 -7.40
CA GLY A 219 3.54 23.58 -6.26
C GLY A 219 3.14 25.07 -6.10
N TYR A 220 2.68 25.45 -4.98
CA TYR A 220 1.85 26.63 -4.77
C TYR A 220 2.53 28.02 -4.93
N ASN A 221 3.85 28.11 -5.11
CA ASN A 221 4.56 29.40 -5.24
C ASN A 221 6.05 29.19 -5.48
N SER A 222 6.82 30.28 -5.38
CA SER A 222 8.28 30.29 -5.53
C SER A 222 9.05 29.35 -4.61
N ASP A 223 8.45 28.95 -3.46
CA ASP A 223 9.10 28.04 -2.53
C ASP A 223 9.21 26.62 -3.10
N CYS A 224 8.28 26.22 -3.94
CA CYS A 224 8.34 24.93 -4.64
C CYS A 224 9.42 24.87 -5.71
N LEU A 225 9.86 25.99 -6.23
CA LEU A 225 10.98 26.03 -7.16
C LEU A 225 12.29 25.60 -6.46
N VAL A 226 12.47 26.01 -5.20
CA VAL A 226 13.61 25.61 -4.37
C VAL A 226 13.55 24.12 -4.08
N CYS A 227 12.39 23.59 -3.64
CA CYS A 227 12.19 22.16 -3.42
C CYS A 227 12.48 21.33 -4.67
N TRP A 228 12.05 21.79 -5.84
CA TRP A 228 12.34 21.11 -7.10
C TRP A 228 13.85 21.07 -7.41
N MET A 229 14.57 22.15 -7.14
CA MET A 229 16.03 22.22 -7.31
C MET A 229 16.72 21.26 -6.36
N ASP A 230 16.26 21.18 -5.10
CA ASP A 230 16.80 20.27 -4.08
C ASP A 230 16.54 18.80 -4.44
N GLU A 231 15.35 18.46 -4.92
CA GLU A 231 15.03 17.13 -5.43
C GLU A 231 15.92 16.73 -6.60
N ARG A 232 16.17 17.64 -7.51
CA ARG A 232 17.07 17.40 -8.64
C ARG A 232 18.51 17.15 -8.19
N VAL A 233 19.01 17.94 -7.24
CA VAL A 233 20.34 17.74 -6.65
C VAL A 233 20.39 16.39 -5.93
N ALA A 234 19.37 16.06 -5.14
CA ALA A 234 19.29 14.78 -4.45
C ALA A 234 19.26 13.58 -5.42
N ILE A 235 18.58 13.70 -6.56
CA ILE A 235 18.60 12.67 -7.61
C ILE A 235 20.00 12.55 -8.22
N ASP A 236 20.65 13.66 -8.53
CA ASP A 236 21.99 13.65 -9.11
C ASP A 236 23.04 13.10 -8.11
N GLU A 237 22.87 13.32 -6.80
CA GLU A 237 23.74 12.82 -5.74
C GLU A 237 23.50 11.35 -5.41
N ASN A 238 22.23 10.92 -5.31
CA ASN A 238 21.86 9.57 -4.89
C ASN A 238 21.82 8.55 -6.03
N PHE A 239 21.73 9.02 -7.26
CA PHE A 239 21.99 8.21 -8.46
C PHE A 239 23.32 8.65 -9.10
N PRO A 240 24.43 8.60 -8.37
CA PRO A 240 25.71 8.96 -8.95
C PRO A 240 25.91 8.02 -10.13
N LEU A 241 26.12 8.60 -11.29
CA LEU A 241 26.59 7.97 -12.51
C LEU A 241 26.82 6.47 -12.36
N THR A 242 25.72 5.70 -12.33
CA THR A 242 25.82 4.25 -12.47
C THR A 242 26.64 3.96 -13.71
N ASP A 243 27.27 2.82 -13.81
CA ASP A 243 28.05 2.47 -15.02
C ASP A 243 27.19 2.62 -16.28
N THR A 244 25.88 2.39 -16.18
CA THR A 244 24.89 2.60 -17.24
C THR A 244 24.78 4.08 -17.65
N ARG A 245 24.73 5.01 -16.67
CA ARG A 245 24.69 6.46 -16.93
C ARG A 245 26.03 6.96 -17.50
N LYS A 246 27.16 6.47 -17.00
CA LYS A 246 28.49 6.76 -17.52
C LYS A 246 28.68 6.29 -18.94
N ALA A 247 28.09 5.15 -19.29
CA ALA A 247 28.11 4.61 -20.65
C ALA A 247 27.17 5.36 -21.62
N GLY A 248 26.39 6.35 -21.13
CA GLY A 248 25.43 7.08 -21.96
C GLY A 248 24.16 6.30 -22.31
N ASN A 249 23.95 5.15 -21.67
CA ASN A 249 22.80 4.29 -21.92
C ASN A 249 21.55 4.70 -21.13
N LEU A 250 21.69 5.57 -20.12
CA LEU A 250 20.58 6.07 -19.33
C LEU A 250 20.24 7.49 -19.80
N ARG A 251 19.07 7.64 -20.37
CA ARG A 251 18.50 8.94 -20.72
C ARG A 251 17.71 9.49 -19.53
N GLN A 252 18.17 10.59 -18.96
CA GLN A 252 17.46 11.31 -17.90
C GLN A 252 16.54 12.37 -18.50
N LEU A 253 15.26 12.27 -18.20
CA LEU A 253 14.22 13.19 -18.66
C LEU A 253 13.62 13.89 -17.44
N ASN A 254 13.85 15.19 -17.33
CA ASN A 254 13.35 16.03 -16.24
C ASN A 254 12.23 16.93 -16.77
N PHE A 255 11.05 16.84 -16.17
CA PHE A 255 9.89 17.62 -16.59
C PHE A 255 9.34 18.43 -15.42
N ARG A 256 8.83 19.64 -15.75
CA ARG A 256 8.05 20.51 -14.88
C ARG A 256 6.58 20.46 -15.28
N MET A 257 5.69 20.92 -14.41
CA MET A 257 4.26 21.03 -14.69
C MET A 257 3.97 21.80 -15.97
N ASP A 258 4.71 22.89 -16.23
CA ASP A 258 4.58 23.70 -17.43
C ASP A 258 4.94 22.93 -18.70
N ASP A 259 5.92 22.04 -18.63
CA ASP A 259 6.32 21.21 -19.77
C ASP A 259 5.24 20.17 -20.08
N TYR A 260 4.63 19.59 -19.04
CA TYR A 260 3.51 18.67 -19.19
C TYR A 260 2.32 19.33 -19.90
N MET A 261 1.93 20.52 -19.46
CA MET A 261 0.80 21.24 -20.03
C MET A 261 1.06 21.70 -21.47
N LYS A 262 2.29 22.07 -21.81
CA LYS A 262 2.67 22.56 -23.15
C LYS A 262 2.91 21.45 -24.16
N TYR A 263 3.55 20.37 -23.74
CA TYR A 263 4.15 19.41 -24.67
C TYR A 263 3.55 18.01 -24.59
N ARG A 264 2.54 17.80 -23.73
CA ARG A 264 1.95 16.47 -23.49
C ARG A 264 3.00 15.38 -23.28
N VAL A 265 4.00 15.71 -22.51
CA VAL A 265 5.17 14.86 -22.27
C VAL A 265 4.78 13.45 -21.80
N PHE A 266 3.69 13.34 -21.07
CA PHE A 266 3.18 12.04 -20.60
C PHE A 266 2.77 11.13 -21.76
N ASP A 267 2.22 11.68 -22.83
CA ASP A 267 1.81 10.89 -24.01
C ASP A 267 3.02 10.32 -24.77
N GLU A 268 4.17 10.95 -24.67
CA GLU A 268 5.42 10.49 -25.27
C GLU A 268 6.18 9.49 -24.41
N LEU A 269 5.97 9.53 -23.09
CA LEU A 269 6.68 8.66 -22.14
C LEU A 269 5.98 7.32 -21.89
N VAL A 270 4.68 7.26 -22.14
CA VAL A 270 3.86 6.06 -21.91
C VAL A 270 3.72 5.20 -23.17
N ARG A 271 4.19 5.67 -24.30
CA ARG A 271 4.29 4.91 -25.56
C ARG A 271 5.59 4.12 -25.63
#